data_4b8327eea2ecfa00c816101f065f7f0b
#
_entry.id   4b8327eea2ecfa00c816101f065f7f0b
#
_cell.length_a   1.000
_cell.length_b   1.000
_cell.length_c   1.000
_cell.angle_alpha   90.00
_cell.angle_beta   90.00
_cell.angle_gamma   90.00
#
_symmetry.space_group_name_H-M   'P 1'
#
loop_
_entity.id
_entity.type
_entity.pdbx_description
1 polymer ?
#
loop_
_entity_poly.entity_id
_entity_poly.type
_entity_poly.pdbx_seq_one_letter_code
_entity_poly.pdbx_strand_id
1 'polypeptide(L)'
;MNTAHPIRNPEDLEQFKGYYQYQKPHPRNYLLIILGLNTALRISDILNLRWEHVYDFQMGRYRNHISIIEQKTGKKTSILLNQNIVRALSWYQQSLSGSNKNIQPQDFLFCHKNENVPISRVQAFRLIKKAAERCQISGTISCHSLRKTFGYHAWQQ
;
A
#
# COMPACT_ATOMS: atom_id res chain seq x y z
N MET A 1 -2.20 20.12 16.99
CA MET A 1 -1.71 18.90 16.34
C MET A 1 -2.70 18.44 15.27
N ASN A 2 -2.21 18.18 14.07
CA ASN A 2 -3.07 17.68 13.01
C ASN A 2 -3.36 16.19 13.24
N THR A 3 -4.62 15.89 13.47
CA THR A 3 -5.07 14.52 13.66
C THR A 3 -5.52 13.95 12.30
N ALA A 4 -4.97 12.80 11.92
CA ALA A 4 -5.37 12.13 10.68
C ALA A 4 -6.84 11.68 10.78
N HIS A 5 -7.59 11.91 9.71
CA HIS A 5 -9.01 11.53 9.62
C HIS A 5 -9.17 10.29 8.76
N PRO A 6 -10.05 9.36 9.13
CA PRO A 6 -10.41 8.27 8.23
C PRO A 6 -11.30 8.79 7.10
N ILE A 7 -11.30 8.08 5.97
CA ILE A 7 -12.22 8.34 4.86
C ILE A 7 -13.47 7.50 5.13
N ARG A 8 -14.52 8.14 5.63
CA ARG A 8 -15.75 7.45 6.06
C ARG A 8 -16.76 7.27 4.93
N ASN A 9 -16.87 8.27 4.05
CA ASN A 9 -17.84 8.25 2.97
C ASN A 9 -17.44 7.21 1.92
N PRO A 10 -18.30 6.23 1.58
CA PRO A 10 -17.95 5.19 0.61
C PRO A 10 -17.64 5.72 -0.79
N GLU A 11 -18.32 6.76 -1.24
CA GLU A 11 -18.06 7.35 -2.56
C GLU A 11 -16.68 8.01 -2.60
N ASP A 12 -16.33 8.76 -1.54
CA ASP A 12 -15.01 9.37 -1.41
C ASP A 12 -13.93 8.29 -1.39
N LEU A 13 -14.16 7.21 -0.68
CA LEU A 13 -13.20 6.10 -0.59
C LEU A 13 -12.97 5.46 -1.96
N GLU A 14 -14.04 5.22 -2.72
CA GLU A 14 -13.92 4.66 -4.07
C GLU A 14 -13.14 5.60 -5.00
N GLN A 15 -13.40 6.90 -4.95
CA GLN A 15 -12.67 7.88 -5.74
C GLN A 15 -11.19 7.91 -5.35
N PHE A 16 -10.90 7.91 -4.07
CA PHE A 16 -9.54 7.90 -3.55
C PHE A 16 -8.76 6.67 -4.02
N LYS A 17 -9.35 5.47 -3.89
CA LYS A 17 -8.75 4.22 -4.39
C LYS A 17 -8.52 4.27 -5.90
N GLY A 18 -9.45 4.87 -6.64
CA GLY A 18 -9.39 4.94 -8.09
C GLY A 18 -8.40 5.97 -8.63
N TYR A 19 -7.86 6.86 -7.80
CA TYR A 19 -7.01 7.93 -8.31
C TYR A 19 -5.79 7.39 -9.06
N TYR A 20 -5.00 6.51 -8.41
CA TYR A 20 -3.82 5.92 -9.05
C TYR A 20 -4.13 4.70 -9.90
N GLN A 21 -5.40 4.33 -10.02
CA GLN A 21 -5.83 3.25 -10.89
C GLN A 21 -6.31 3.79 -12.24
N TYR A 22 -7.08 4.88 -12.22
CA TYR A 22 -7.76 5.40 -13.41
C TYR A 22 -7.36 6.81 -13.79
N GLN A 23 -7.31 7.75 -12.84
CA GLN A 23 -7.05 9.16 -13.14
C GLN A 23 -5.58 9.44 -13.43
N LYS A 24 -4.69 8.92 -12.58
CA LYS A 24 -3.24 9.06 -12.72
C LYS A 24 -2.60 7.69 -12.51
N PRO A 25 -2.70 6.77 -13.49
CA PRO A 25 -2.27 5.39 -13.28
C PRO A 25 -0.83 5.30 -12.79
N HIS A 26 -0.64 4.62 -11.65
CA HIS A 26 0.66 4.42 -11.04
C HIS A 26 0.59 3.16 -10.17
N PRO A 27 0.99 1.98 -10.71
CA PRO A 27 0.79 0.72 -10.01
C PRO A 27 1.41 0.65 -8.61
N ARG A 28 2.62 1.19 -8.43
CA ARG A 28 3.28 1.24 -7.11
C ARG A 28 2.45 2.03 -6.10
N ASN A 29 2.02 3.23 -6.49
CA ASN A 29 1.26 4.11 -5.60
C ASN A 29 -0.11 3.51 -5.28
N TYR A 30 -0.74 2.89 -6.28
CA TYR A 30 -2.01 2.19 -6.08
C TYR A 30 -1.85 1.06 -5.05
N LEU A 31 -0.80 0.25 -5.19
CA LEU A 31 -0.54 -0.84 -4.26
C LEU A 31 -0.35 -0.33 -2.82
N LEU A 32 0.37 0.77 -2.66
CA LEU A 32 0.60 1.35 -1.34
C LEU A 32 -0.73 1.72 -0.67
N ILE A 33 -1.62 2.37 -1.41
CA ILE A 33 -2.94 2.74 -0.91
C ILE A 33 -3.78 1.49 -0.59
N ILE A 34 -3.78 0.51 -1.48
CA ILE A 34 -4.56 -0.72 -1.27
C ILE A 34 -4.05 -1.49 -0.04
N LEU A 35 -2.73 -1.59 0.13
CA LEU A 35 -2.16 -2.23 1.34
C LEU A 35 -2.58 -1.48 2.60
N GLY A 36 -2.48 -0.16 2.58
CA GLY A 36 -2.86 0.65 3.73
C GLY A 36 -4.34 0.52 4.08
N LEU A 37 -5.21 0.41 3.06
CA LEU A 37 -6.66 0.30 3.26
C LEU A 37 -7.13 -1.12 3.60
N ASN A 38 -6.33 -2.14 3.29
CA ASN A 38 -6.72 -3.54 3.48
C ASN A 38 -5.97 -4.24 4.61
N THR A 39 -5.10 -3.53 5.32
CA THR A 39 -4.35 -4.08 6.45
C THR A 39 -4.28 -3.06 7.58
N ALA A 40 -3.93 -3.52 8.77
CA ALA A 40 -3.70 -2.62 9.91
C ALA A 40 -2.21 -2.27 10.06
N LEU A 41 -1.42 -2.46 9.01
CA LEU A 41 0.03 -2.17 9.05
C LEU A 41 0.30 -0.68 9.15
N ARG A 42 1.33 -0.33 9.92
CA ARG A 42 1.85 1.04 9.95
C ARG A 42 2.63 1.30 8.66
N ILE A 43 2.71 2.58 8.28
CA ILE A 43 3.41 2.96 7.03
C ILE A 43 4.86 2.49 7.03
N SER A 44 5.54 2.54 8.18
CA SER A 44 6.94 2.09 8.27
C SER A 44 7.08 0.59 7.94
N ASP A 45 6.12 -0.23 8.38
CA ASP A 45 6.13 -1.66 8.07
C ASP A 45 5.83 -1.92 6.60
N ILE A 46 4.91 -1.15 6.01
CA ILE A 46 4.60 -1.25 4.59
C ILE A 46 5.84 -0.90 3.74
N LEU A 47 6.52 0.20 4.07
CA LEU A 47 7.67 0.65 3.30
C LEU A 47 8.90 -0.27 3.41
N ASN A 48 8.94 -1.13 4.42
CA ASN A 48 10.00 -2.11 4.57
C ASN A 48 9.69 -3.47 3.94
N LEU A 49 8.53 -3.61 3.34
CA LEU A 49 8.19 -4.85 2.65
C LEU A 49 9.10 -5.08 1.45
N ARG A 50 9.50 -6.34 1.29
CA ARG A 50 10.28 -6.81 0.13
C ARG A 50 9.40 -7.76 -0.67
N TRP A 51 9.77 -8.02 -1.91
CA TRP A 51 9.00 -8.92 -2.76
C TRP A 51 8.87 -10.31 -2.15
N GLU A 52 9.89 -10.80 -1.46
CA GLU A 52 9.83 -12.12 -0.81
C GLU A 52 8.74 -12.23 0.27
N HIS A 53 8.29 -11.10 0.83
CA HIS A 53 7.21 -11.10 1.81
C HIS A 53 5.83 -11.36 1.20
N VAL A 54 5.66 -11.07 -0.09
CA VAL A 54 4.37 -11.17 -0.79
C VAL A 54 4.35 -12.24 -1.86
N TYR A 55 5.52 -12.63 -2.38
CA TYR A 55 5.63 -13.56 -3.50
C TYR A 55 6.60 -14.68 -3.17
N ASP A 56 6.15 -15.92 -3.38
CA ASP A 56 6.96 -17.13 -3.20
C ASP A 56 7.68 -17.41 -4.53
N PHE A 57 8.98 -17.09 -4.59
CA PHE A 57 9.77 -17.23 -5.82
C PHE A 57 10.06 -18.68 -6.15
N GLN A 58 10.01 -19.60 -5.17
CA GLN A 58 10.21 -21.03 -5.42
C GLN A 58 8.97 -21.64 -6.07
N MET A 59 7.78 -21.28 -5.55
CA MET A 59 6.52 -21.82 -6.05
C MET A 59 5.93 -20.98 -7.19
N GLY A 60 6.46 -19.79 -7.45
CA GLY A 60 5.99 -18.91 -8.52
C GLY A 60 4.58 -18.38 -8.30
N ARG A 61 4.22 -18.06 -7.07
CA ARG A 61 2.87 -17.59 -6.74
C ARG A 61 2.89 -16.63 -5.57
N TYR A 62 1.82 -15.82 -5.44
CA TYR A 62 1.66 -14.93 -4.30
C TYR A 62 1.43 -15.74 -3.03
N ARG A 63 1.95 -15.22 -1.91
CA ARG A 63 1.73 -15.83 -0.61
C ARG A 63 0.31 -15.57 -0.13
N ASN A 64 -0.18 -16.41 0.77
CA ASN A 64 -1.49 -16.20 1.40
C ASN A 64 -1.44 -15.17 2.52
N HIS A 65 -0.28 -15.03 3.15
CA HIS A 65 -0.08 -14.11 4.28
C HIS A 65 1.25 -13.41 4.16
N ILE A 66 1.28 -12.14 4.64
CA ILE A 66 2.50 -11.42 4.93
C ILE A 66 2.89 -11.73 6.36
N SER A 67 4.12 -12.22 6.58
CA SER A 67 4.64 -12.48 7.93
C SER A 67 5.82 -11.56 8.18
N ILE A 68 5.68 -10.66 9.14
CA ILE A 68 6.69 -9.65 9.44
C ILE A 68 6.88 -9.47 10.95
N ILE A 69 7.97 -8.78 11.30
CA ILE A 69 8.19 -8.30 12.66
C ILE A 69 7.99 -6.78 12.62
N GLU A 70 6.99 -6.28 13.38
CA GLU A 70 6.69 -4.85 13.42
C GLU A 70 7.85 -4.06 13.98
N GLN A 71 8.24 -2.99 13.30
CA GLN A 71 9.39 -2.18 13.71
C GLN A 71 9.20 -1.51 15.06
N LYS A 72 7.99 -0.94 15.28
CA LYS A 72 7.72 -0.19 16.50
C LYS A 72 7.61 -1.06 17.73
N THR A 73 7.03 -2.25 17.61
CA THR A 73 6.68 -3.11 18.76
C THR A 73 7.54 -4.36 18.90
N GLY A 74 8.22 -4.77 17.81
CA GLY A 74 8.93 -6.05 17.76
C GLY A 74 8.01 -7.27 17.70
N LYS A 75 6.72 -7.04 17.56
CA LYS A 75 5.72 -8.11 17.53
C LYS A 75 5.72 -8.81 16.18
N LYS A 76 5.60 -10.15 16.19
CA LYS A 76 5.39 -10.92 14.97
C LYS A 76 3.93 -10.78 14.55
N THR A 77 3.71 -10.46 13.28
CA THR A 77 2.38 -10.21 12.73
C THR A 77 2.22 -11.00 11.45
N SER A 78 1.08 -11.67 11.30
CA SER A 78 0.70 -12.37 10.07
C SER A 78 -0.59 -11.75 9.55
N ILE A 79 -0.57 -11.32 8.29
CA ILE A 79 -1.68 -10.57 7.68
C ILE A 79 -2.08 -11.25 6.39
N LEU A 80 -3.40 -11.46 6.21
CA LEU A 80 -3.94 -12.08 5.01
C LEU A 80 -3.72 -11.19 3.79
N LEU A 81 -3.19 -11.78 2.70
CA LEU A 81 -3.16 -11.15 1.39
C LEU A 81 -4.50 -11.41 0.70
N ASN A 82 -5.43 -10.47 0.85
CA ASN A 82 -6.75 -10.63 0.24
C ASN A 82 -6.68 -10.39 -1.28
N GLN A 83 -7.80 -10.63 -1.96
CA GLN A 83 -7.90 -10.50 -3.42
C GLN A 83 -7.57 -9.09 -3.92
N ASN A 84 -7.96 -8.06 -3.18
CA ASN A 84 -7.68 -6.67 -3.56
C ASN A 84 -6.18 -6.42 -3.62
N ILE A 85 -5.46 -6.92 -2.62
CA ILE A 85 -4.00 -6.79 -2.55
C ILE A 85 -3.34 -7.59 -3.67
N VAL A 86 -3.78 -8.82 -3.90
CA VAL A 86 -3.20 -9.68 -4.95
C VAL A 86 -3.38 -9.05 -6.33
N ARG A 87 -4.54 -8.49 -6.63
CA ARG A 87 -4.79 -7.80 -7.90
C ARG A 87 -3.87 -6.60 -8.08
N ALA A 88 -3.69 -5.81 -7.02
CA ALA A 88 -2.80 -4.65 -7.06
C ALA A 88 -1.35 -5.08 -7.25
N LEU A 89 -0.92 -6.15 -6.58
CA LEU A 89 0.42 -6.74 -6.75
C LEU A 89 0.63 -7.23 -8.18
N SER A 90 -0.37 -7.91 -8.74
CA SER A 90 -0.28 -8.44 -10.09
C SER A 90 -0.10 -7.32 -11.12
N TRP A 91 -0.86 -6.24 -10.99
CA TRP A 91 -0.73 -5.09 -11.87
C TRP A 91 0.67 -4.46 -11.76
N TYR A 92 1.17 -4.29 -10.54
CA TYR A 92 2.50 -3.75 -10.31
C TYR A 92 3.59 -4.65 -10.90
N GLN A 93 3.51 -5.95 -10.65
CA GLN A 93 4.48 -6.93 -11.18
C GLN A 93 4.51 -6.90 -12.70
N GLN A 94 3.35 -6.86 -13.34
CA GLN A 94 3.24 -6.78 -14.80
C GLN A 94 3.87 -5.49 -15.33
N SER A 95 3.67 -4.36 -14.65
CA SER A 95 4.25 -3.10 -15.08
C SER A 95 5.78 -3.11 -14.98
N LEU A 96 6.34 -3.77 -13.98
CA LEU A 96 7.80 -3.91 -13.83
C LEU A 96 8.37 -4.84 -14.89
N SER A 97 7.70 -5.95 -15.19
CA SER A 97 8.11 -6.87 -16.25
C SER A 97 8.07 -6.20 -17.61
N GLY A 98 7.07 -5.37 -17.86
CA GLY A 98 6.96 -4.59 -19.10
C GLY A 98 8.10 -3.59 -19.28
N SER A 99 8.74 -3.17 -18.18
CA SER A 99 9.91 -2.28 -18.20
C SER A 99 11.23 -3.05 -18.19
N ASN A 100 11.20 -4.36 -18.42
CA ASN A 100 12.36 -5.25 -18.40
C ASN A 100 13.08 -5.29 -17.04
N LYS A 101 12.39 -4.95 -15.97
CA LYS A 101 12.95 -5.02 -14.62
C LYS A 101 12.83 -6.46 -14.10
N ASN A 102 14.00 -7.04 -13.74
CA ASN A 102 14.04 -8.38 -13.15
C ASN A 102 13.92 -8.26 -11.63
N ILE A 103 12.76 -8.64 -11.10
CA ILE A 103 12.45 -8.53 -9.68
C ILE A 103 13.17 -9.63 -8.90
N GLN A 104 13.90 -9.25 -7.85
CA GLN A 104 14.59 -10.17 -6.96
C GLN A 104 13.85 -10.28 -5.62
N PRO A 105 13.97 -11.41 -4.89
CA PRO A 105 13.26 -11.59 -3.62
C PRO A 105 13.55 -10.51 -2.59
N GLN A 106 14.79 -10.02 -2.53
CA GLN A 106 15.21 -9.02 -1.55
C GLN A 106 14.91 -7.59 -1.97
N ASP A 107 14.41 -7.36 -3.18
CA ASP A 107 14.06 -6.01 -3.64
C ASP A 107 12.92 -5.44 -2.80
N PHE A 108 13.02 -4.16 -2.48
CA PHE A 108 11.93 -3.47 -1.79
C PHE A 108 10.71 -3.37 -2.69
N LEU A 109 9.55 -3.54 -2.09
CA LEU A 109 8.28 -3.45 -2.80
C LEU A 109 8.02 -2.01 -3.26
N PHE A 110 8.25 -1.04 -2.36
CA PHE A 110 8.02 0.38 -2.63
C PHE A 110 9.34 1.11 -2.78
N CYS A 111 9.89 1.09 -3.98
CA CYS A 111 11.19 1.70 -4.22
C CYS A 111 11.09 2.76 -5.31
N HIS A 112 12.17 3.57 -5.39
CA HIS A 112 12.32 4.54 -6.47
C HIS A 112 12.54 3.82 -7.80
N LYS A 113 12.16 4.48 -8.90
CA LYS A 113 12.36 3.93 -10.23
C LYS A 113 13.86 3.67 -10.46
N ASN A 114 14.19 2.46 -10.90
CA ASN A 114 15.55 2.03 -11.23
C ASN A 114 16.53 1.97 -10.04
N GLU A 115 16.02 2.04 -8.81
CA GLU A 115 16.85 1.93 -7.62
C GLU A 115 16.18 1.01 -6.61
N ASN A 116 16.99 0.18 -5.91
CA ASN A 116 16.47 -0.63 -4.82
C ASN A 116 16.60 0.13 -3.50
N VAL A 117 15.99 1.31 -3.47
CA VAL A 117 15.93 2.18 -2.30
C VAL A 117 14.46 2.45 -2.00
N PRO A 118 13.98 2.14 -0.78
CA PRO A 118 12.57 2.36 -0.47
C PRO A 118 12.23 3.86 -0.49
N ILE A 119 11.00 4.17 -0.89
CA ILE A 119 10.52 5.54 -0.78
C ILE A 119 10.40 5.90 0.70
N SER A 120 10.57 7.19 1.01
CA SER A 120 10.50 7.68 2.38
C SER A 120 9.05 7.85 2.85
N ARG A 121 8.89 8.00 4.17
CA ARG A 121 7.58 8.31 4.76
C ARG A 121 7.02 9.62 4.22
N VAL A 122 7.89 10.61 3.98
CA VAL A 122 7.50 11.90 3.41
C VAL A 122 6.95 11.71 1.99
N GLN A 123 7.62 10.89 1.17
CA GLN A 123 7.16 10.61 -0.18
C GLN A 123 5.83 9.85 -0.18
N ALA A 124 5.68 8.87 0.72
CA ALA A 124 4.42 8.16 0.89
C ALA A 124 3.30 9.12 1.30
N PHE A 125 3.57 10.02 2.25
CA PHE A 125 2.62 11.05 2.66
C PHE A 125 2.20 11.93 1.47
N ARG A 126 3.17 12.38 0.66
CA ARG A 126 2.88 13.25 -0.48
C ARG A 126 1.96 12.60 -1.50
N LEU A 127 2.19 11.33 -1.82
CA LEU A 127 1.36 10.64 -2.80
C LEU A 127 -0.06 10.39 -2.27
N ILE A 128 -0.20 10.12 -0.98
CA ILE A 128 -1.51 9.95 -0.35
C ILE A 128 -2.26 11.29 -0.31
N LYS A 129 -1.58 12.35 0.11
CA LYS A 129 -2.15 13.69 0.18
C LYS A 129 -2.59 14.17 -1.20
N LYS A 130 -1.79 13.91 -2.24
CA LYS A 130 -2.13 14.30 -3.61
C LYS A 130 -3.42 13.62 -4.07
N ALA A 131 -3.57 12.32 -3.83
CA ALA A 131 -4.78 11.60 -4.19
C ALA A 131 -6.00 12.19 -3.46
N ALA A 132 -5.87 12.48 -2.18
CA ALA A 132 -6.96 13.07 -1.40
C ALA A 132 -7.35 14.45 -1.90
N GLU A 133 -6.37 15.31 -2.18
CA GLU A 133 -6.63 16.66 -2.69
C GLU A 133 -7.27 16.64 -4.07
N ARG A 134 -6.78 15.79 -4.97
CA ARG A 134 -7.33 15.68 -6.33
C ARG A 134 -8.74 15.11 -6.33
N CYS A 135 -9.09 14.30 -5.35
CA CYS A 135 -10.44 13.76 -5.18
C CYS A 135 -11.31 14.65 -4.30
N GLN A 136 -10.80 15.79 -3.83
CA GLN A 136 -11.51 16.76 -3.00
C GLN A 136 -12.08 16.14 -1.73
N ILE A 137 -11.29 15.27 -1.11
CA ILE A 137 -11.68 14.61 0.14
C ILE A 137 -11.42 15.57 1.30
N SER A 138 -12.44 15.81 2.13
CA SER A 138 -12.33 16.69 3.28
C SER A 138 -11.58 16.04 4.43
N GLY A 139 -11.00 16.87 5.29
CA GLY A 139 -10.28 16.42 6.47
C GLY A 139 -8.77 16.32 6.23
N THR A 140 -8.05 15.97 7.28
CA THR A 140 -6.61 15.80 7.23
C THR A 140 -6.29 14.35 6.86
N ILE A 141 -5.88 14.13 5.60
CA ILE A 141 -5.59 12.79 5.09
C ILE A 141 -4.07 12.59 5.02
N SER A 142 -3.59 11.56 5.68
CA SER A 142 -2.18 11.21 5.79
C SER A 142 -2.00 9.69 5.79
N CYS A 143 -0.77 9.23 6.03
CA CYS A 143 -0.49 7.79 6.13
C CYS A 143 -1.35 7.11 7.19
N HIS A 144 -1.55 7.74 8.35
CA HIS A 144 -2.39 7.19 9.40
C HIS A 144 -3.86 7.11 9.01
N SER A 145 -4.31 7.92 8.04
CA SER A 145 -5.69 7.89 7.57
C SER A 145 -6.05 6.55 6.95
N LEU A 146 -5.10 5.93 6.26
CA LEU A 146 -5.34 4.60 5.64
C LEU A 146 -5.64 3.56 6.71
N ARG A 147 -4.84 3.54 7.78
CA ARG A 147 -5.01 2.62 8.88
C ARG A 147 -6.32 2.87 9.64
N LYS A 148 -6.65 4.15 9.87
CA LYS A 148 -7.90 4.54 10.51
C LYS A 148 -9.11 4.20 9.64
N THR A 149 -8.97 4.34 8.31
CA THR A 149 -10.03 3.97 7.37
C THR A 149 -10.29 2.47 7.40
N PHE A 150 -9.22 1.67 7.42
CA PHE A 150 -9.34 0.22 7.58
C PHE A 150 -10.10 -0.13 8.87
N GLY A 151 -9.69 0.46 10.00
CA GLY A 151 -10.35 0.21 11.28
C GLY A 151 -11.81 0.64 11.30
N TYR A 152 -12.10 1.80 10.72
CA TYR A 152 -13.46 2.33 10.65
C TYR A 152 -14.40 1.39 9.88
N HIS A 153 -13.98 0.96 8.68
CA HIS A 153 -14.83 0.10 7.85
C HIS A 153 -14.91 -1.33 8.38
N ALA A 154 -13.86 -1.83 9.01
CA ALA A 154 -13.90 -3.13 9.66
C ALA A 154 -14.88 -3.14 10.84
N TRP A 155 -14.94 -2.04 11.58
CA TRP A 155 -15.89 -1.92 12.71
C TRP A 155 -17.33 -1.85 12.23
N GLN A 156 -17.58 -1.27 11.04
CA GLN A 156 -18.94 -1.15 10.50
C GLN A 156 -19.52 -2.49 10.01
N GLN A 157 -18.67 -3.48 9.79
CA GLN A 157 -19.10 -4.81 9.39
C GLN A 157 -19.43 -5.64 10.64
#